data_cdc291e1ec19a92d6612731182a0fe91
#
_entry.id   cdc291e1ec19a92d6612731182a0fe91
#
_cell.length_a   1.000
_cell.length_b   1.000
_cell.length_c   1.000
_cell.angle_alpha   90.00
_cell.angle_beta   90.00
_cell.angle_gamma   90.00
#
_symmetry.space_group_name_H-M   'P 1'
#
loop_
_entity.id
_entity.type
_entity.pdbx_description
1 polymer ?
#
loop_
_entity_poly.entity_id
_entity_poly.type
_entity_poly.pdbx_seq_one_letter_code
_entity_poly.pdbx_strand_id
1 'polypeptide(L)'
;MKPLFLLSFAVLFTVGQAQDADPKQRARSVRDLAKQGEDAIPRLAPSLSDPDIGVRVEAVKALVEIGGPKTLDSLVRAAADNDPEIQIRATDGLVNVYLPGYVKTGLSGRLSRVGSTVTSKFTDTNDQAIDPFVQVRPEVIVALGKLARGGASLDARANAARALGVLRGRDAIPDLIEALRSKDDKLMYESLVAVQKIGDPSAAPRISFLLRDLDEKIQVEALETTGLLRNQEAAPQVRDALSHARTIKVRRAALAALGMIADPADHAIFIQNLSEKDDLIRAAAAEGLGRLKNPADRAVVSPMFTNERGMNPRLSAAFALVSLGELNTDRYGPLQYLLNGLNQRSWRGVASPFLIELAREEPIRQSIYAMLGMATKDEKIQLSIVLSRSGDRDSLPALETLSKDPDADVAAEGIRSLRTLRARLP
;
A
#
# COMPACT_ATOMS: atom_id res chain seq x y z
N MET A 1 -42.36 56.97 -43.70
CA MET A 1 -42.20 55.70 -42.99
C MET A 1 -40.71 55.30 -43.01
N LYS A 2 -40.00 55.49 -41.93
CA LYS A 2 -38.59 55.11 -41.75
C LYS A 2 -38.50 53.78 -40.99
N PRO A 3 -37.75 52.78 -41.41
CA PRO A 3 -37.47 51.66 -40.53
C PRO A 3 -36.29 51.93 -39.62
N LEU A 4 -36.48 51.58 -38.37
CA LEU A 4 -35.55 51.62 -37.27
C LEU A 4 -34.55 50.45 -37.40
N PHE A 5 -33.25 50.77 -37.55
CA PHE A 5 -32.15 49.82 -37.36
C PHE A 5 -31.76 49.83 -35.87
N LEU A 6 -32.09 48.78 -35.15
CA LEU A 6 -31.57 48.53 -33.79
C LEU A 6 -30.30 47.73 -33.91
N LEU A 7 -29.21 48.31 -33.47
CA LEU A 7 -27.90 47.69 -33.31
C LEU A 7 -27.97 46.59 -32.24
N SER A 8 -27.62 45.38 -32.63
CA SER A 8 -27.15 44.33 -31.74
C SER A 8 -25.63 44.43 -31.63
N PHE A 9 -25.16 45.20 -30.67
CA PHE A 9 -23.73 45.26 -30.31
C PHE A 9 -23.62 45.01 -28.82
N ALA A 10 -23.52 43.78 -28.43
CA ALA A 10 -22.98 43.35 -27.14
C ALA A 10 -22.83 41.82 -27.12
N VAL A 11 -21.66 41.37 -26.90
CA VAL A 11 -21.11 40.09 -26.46
C VAL A 11 -19.92 39.69 -27.35
N LEU A 12 -18.85 40.44 -27.26
CA LEU A 12 -17.53 40.02 -27.80
C LEU A 12 -16.36 40.65 -26.99
N PHE A 13 -16.58 41.03 -25.71
CA PHE A 13 -15.54 41.78 -24.98
C PHE A 13 -15.25 41.18 -23.58
N THR A 14 -15.13 39.88 -23.43
CA THR A 14 -14.70 39.33 -22.13
C THR A 14 -13.60 38.25 -22.17
N VAL A 15 -13.22 37.78 -23.35
CA VAL A 15 -12.15 36.76 -23.43
C VAL A 15 -10.76 37.38 -23.65
N GLY A 16 -10.67 38.60 -24.20
CA GLY A 16 -9.38 39.26 -24.51
C GLY A 16 -8.70 39.98 -23.34
N GLN A 17 -9.43 40.41 -22.29
CA GLN A 17 -8.85 41.17 -21.17
C GLN A 17 -8.13 40.34 -20.12
N ALA A 18 -8.32 39.03 -20.11
CA ALA A 18 -7.65 38.15 -19.12
C ALA A 18 -6.20 37.83 -19.47
N GLN A 19 -5.80 37.98 -20.76
CA GLN A 19 -4.44 37.66 -21.21
C GLN A 19 -3.44 38.82 -20.99
N ASP A 20 -3.91 40.08 -20.92
CA ASP A 20 -3.06 41.26 -20.72
C ASP A 20 -2.72 41.58 -19.29
N ALA A 21 -3.32 40.89 -18.31
CA ALA A 21 -3.05 41.12 -16.89
C ALA A 21 -1.70 40.53 -16.47
N ASP A 22 -0.95 41.25 -15.62
CA ASP A 22 0.29 40.74 -14.99
C ASP A 22 0.08 39.34 -14.38
N PRO A 23 1.00 38.38 -14.57
CA PRO A 23 0.92 37.04 -14.01
C PRO A 23 0.58 36.99 -12.51
N LYS A 24 1.11 37.94 -11.74
CA LYS A 24 0.78 38.08 -10.30
C LYS A 24 -0.69 38.40 -10.08
N GLN A 25 -1.30 39.19 -10.96
CA GLN A 25 -2.74 39.52 -10.87
C GLN A 25 -3.59 38.31 -11.27
N ARG A 26 -3.21 37.57 -12.34
CA ARG A 26 -3.90 36.32 -12.72
C ARG A 26 -3.83 35.28 -11.60
N ALA A 27 -2.65 35.09 -10.98
CA ALA A 27 -2.48 34.19 -9.84
C ALA A 27 -3.32 34.59 -8.60
N ARG A 28 -3.50 35.91 -8.36
CA ARG A 28 -4.42 36.39 -7.32
C ARG A 28 -5.87 36.05 -7.64
N SER A 29 -6.29 36.27 -8.89
CA SER A 29 -7.65 35.92 -9.35
C SER A 29 -7.94 34.43 -9.18
N VAL A 30 -6.98 33.54 -9.46
CA VAL A 30 -7.07 32.10 -9.23
C VAL A 30 -7.31 31.79 -7.74
N ARG A 31 -6.56 32.44 -6.83
CA ARG A 31 -6.74 32.25 -5.37
C ARG A 31 -8.11 32.75 -4.88
N ASP A 32 -8.60 33.84 -5.45
CA ASP A 32 -9.92 34.37 -5.08
C ASP A 32 -11.05 33.49 -5.61
N LEU A 33 -10.90 32.92 -6.81
CA LEU A 33 -11.82 31.92 -7.35
C LEU A 33 -11.88 30.66 -6.47
N ALA A 34 -10.74 30.19 -5.98
CA ALA A 34 -10.66 28.99 -5.12
C ALA A 34 -11.57 29.07 -3.89
N LYS A 35 -11.78 30.28 -3.35
CA LYS A 35 -12.67 30.50 -2.18
C LYS A 35 -14.13 30.16 -2.45
N GLN A 36 -14.53 30.02 -3.71
CA GLN A 36 -15.90 29.68 -4.12
C GLN A 36 -16.13 28.15 -4.16
N GLY A 37 -15.10 27.35 -3.83
CA GLY A 37 -15.22 25.91 -3.75
C GLY A 37 -15.46 25.25 -5.12
N GLU A 38 -16.27 24.19 -5.12
CA GLU A 38 -16.51 23.37 -6.31
C GLU A 38 -17.07 24.14 -7.52
N ASP A 39 -17.85 25.19 -7.29
CA ASP A 39 -18.43 26.02 -8.36
C ASP A 39 -17.37 26.80 -9.15
N ALA A 40 -16.17 26.95 -8.59
CA ALA A 40 -15.05 27.60 -9.25
C ALA A 40 -14.31 26.67 -10.24
N ILE A 41 -14.46 25.36 -10.15
CA ILE A 41 -13.67 24.39 -10.94
C ILE A 41 -13.71 24.69 -12.45
N PRO A 42 -14.87 24.93 -13.10
CA PRO A 42 -14.91 25.23 -14.54
C PRO A 42 -14.14 26.50 -14.91
N ARG A 43 -14.08 27.48 -13.99
CA ARG A 43 -13.39 28.76 -14.19
C ARG A 43 -11.89 28.69 -13.86
N LEU A 44 -11.48 27.76 -13.00
CA LEU A 44 -10.08 27.45 -12.68
C LEU A 44 -9.40 26.63 -13.78
N ALA A 45 -10.16 25.78 -14.47
CA ALA A 45 -9.63 24.86 -15.44
C ALA A 45 -8.84 25.53 -16.61
N PRO A 46 -9.22 26.71 -17.14
CA PRO A 46 -8.41 27.42 -18.14
C PRO A 46 -7.03 27.86 -17.63
N SER A 47 -6.91 28.21 -16.34
CA SER A 47 -5.65 28.63 -15.70
C SER A 47 -4.59 27.53 -15.64
N LEU A 48 -4.96 26.25 -15.85
CA LEU A 48 -4.02 25.14 -16.00
C LEU A 48 -3.22 25.19 -17.31
N SER A 49 -3.61 26.02 -18.27
CA SER A 49 -2.90 26.22 -19.54
C SER A 49 -2.31 27.63 -19.64
N ASP A 50 -2.20 28.36 -18.52
CA ASP A 50 -1.58 29.69 -18.50
C ASP A 50 -0.09 29.60 -18.89
N PRO A 51 0.43 30.54 -19.71
CA PRO A 51 1.84 30.55 -20.09
C PRO A 51 2.78 30.69 -18.86
N ASP A 52 2.34 31.38 -17.80
CA ASP A 52 3.11 31.55 -16.58
C ASP A 52 2.95 30.35 -15.64
N ILE A 53 4.08 29.74 -15.25
CA ILE A 53 4.13 28.58 -14.36
C ILE A 53 3.49 28.90 -13.01
N GLY A 54 3.71 30.10 -12.46
CA GLY A 54 3.17 30.51 -11.15
C GLY A 54 1.63 30.52 -11.15
N VAL A 55 1.00 30.90 -12.26
CA VAL A 55 -0.46 30.87 -12.42
C VAL A 55 -0.94 29.43 -12.48
N ARG A 56 -0.27 28.55 -13.25
CA ARG A 56 -0.61 27.12 -13.32
C ARG A 56 -0.45 26.43 -11.95
N VAL A 57 0.64 26.73 -11.23
CA VAL A 57 0.86 26.22 -9.86
C VAL A 57 -0.25 26.65 -8.91
N GLU A 58 -0.68 27.91 -8.93
CA GLU A 58 -1.81 28.37 -8.09
C GLU A 58 -3.13 27.69 -8.49
N ALA A 59 -3.36 27.43 -9.79
CA ALA A 59 -4.54 26.72 -10.25
C ALA A 59 -4.59 25.28 -9.73
N VAL A 60 -3.47 24.54 -9.77
CA VAL A 60 -3.40 23.18 -9.21
C VAL A 60 -3.56 23.18 -7.70
N LYS A 61 -2.94 24.13 -6.98
CA LYS A 61 -3.14 24.30 -5.52
C LYS A 61 -4.62 24.51 -5.18
N ALA A 62 -5.29 25.38 -5.93
CA ALA A 62 -6.71 25.65 -5.75
C ALA A 62 -7.55 24.37 -5.93
N LEU A 63 -7.31 23.60 -6.97
CA LEU A 63 -8.01 22.34 -7.23
C LEU A 63 -7.76 21.29 -6.14
N VAL A 64 -6.51 21.17 -5.65
CA VAL A 64 -6.17 20.27 -4.53
C VAL A 64 -6.84 20.70 -3.22
N GLU A 65 -6.94 22.02 -2.99
CA GLU A 65 -7.61 22.56 -1.80
C GLU A 65 -9.13 22.38 -1.85
N ILE A 66 -9.75 22.54 -3.01
CA ILE A 66 -11.18 22.27 -3.22
C ILE A 66 -11.43 20.77 -3.01
N GLY A 67 -10.61 19.89 -3.62
CA GLY A 67 -10.74 18.45 -3.50
C GLY A 67 -12.02 17.89 -4.12
N GLY A 68 -12.26 16.60 -3.83
CA GLY A 68 -13.47 15.90 -4.27
C GLY A 68 -13.48 15.46 -5.74
N PRO A 69 -14.43 14.59 -6.11
CA PRO A 69 -14.45 13.93 -7.43
C PRO A 69 -14.56 14.88 -8.63
N LYS A 70 -15.14 16.07 -8.45
CA LYS A 70 -15.29 17.07 -9.53
C LYS A 70 -13.94 17.66 -10.00
N THR A 71 -12.88 17.56 -9.20
CA THR A 71 -11.54 18.06 -9.56
C THR A 71 -10.76 17.08 -10.43
N LEU A 72 -11.17 15.82 -10.54
CA LEU A 72 -10.39 14.73 -11.16
C LEU A 72 -9.97 15.06 -12.60
N ASP A 73 -10.87 15.54 -13.46
CA ASP A 73 -10.55 15.82 -14.86
C ASP A 73 -9.49 16.93 -15.00
N SER A 74 -9.58 17.95 -14.14
CA SER A 74 -8.61 19.04 -14.11
C SER A 74 -7.26 18.59 -13.56
N LEU A 75 -7.25 17.74 -12.52
CA LEU A 75 -6.02 17.18 -11.94
C LEU A 75 -5.33 16.18 -12.89
N VAL A 76 -6.10 15.34 -13.60
CA VAL A 76 -5.56 14.45 -14.64
C VAL A 76 -4.86 15.26 -15.74
N ARG A 77 -5.48 16.38 -16.17
CA ARG A 77 -4.85 17.28 -17.15
C ARG A 77 -3.58 17.94 -16.59
N ALA A 78 -3.60 18.40 -15.35
CA ALA A 78 -2.43 19.00 -14.69
C ALA A 78 -1.28 18.00 -14.46
N ALA A 79 -1.57 16.70 -14.30
CA ALA A 79 -0.54 15.66 -14.23
C ALA A 79 0.26 15.51 -15.53
N ALA A 80 -0.26 16.00 -16.67
CA ALA A 80 0.43 16.01 -17.94
C ALA A 80 1.21 17.32 -18.22
N ASP A 81 1.29 18.24 -17.25
CA ASP A 81 2.09 19.46 -17.37
C ASP A 81 3.59 19.11 -17.52
N ASN A 82 4.37 20.04 -18.07
CA ASN A 82 5.82 19.90 -18.21
C ASN A 82 6.62 20.39 -16.99
N ASP A 83 5.95 20.97 -15.99
CA ASP A 83 6.56 21.44 -14.76
C ASP A 83 6.47 20.37 -13.65
N PRO A 84 7.59 20.00 -12.99
CA PRO A 84 7.60 18.95 -12.00
C PRO A 84 6.81 19.29 -10.73
N GLU A 85 6.72 20.56 -10.32
CA GLU A 85 5.92 20.95 -9.16
C GLU A 85 4.43 20.75 -9.42
N ILE A 86 3.98 21.11 -10.63
CA ILE A 86 2.59 20.93 -11.06
C ILE A 86 2.25 19.43 -11.08
N GLN A 87 3.12 18.60 -11.67
CA GLN A 87 2.96 17.15 -11.72
C GLN A 87 2.83 16.53 -10.32
N ILE A 88 3.73 16.90 -9.39
CA ILE A 88 3.71 16.39 -8.01
C ILE A 88 2.42 16.79 -7.31
N ARG A 89 2.01 18.06 -7.40
CA ARG A 89 0.78 18.55 -6.77
C ARG A 89 -0.48 17.91 -7.34
N ALA A 90 -0.53 17.75 -8.65
CA ALA A 90 -1.63 17.06 -9.32
C ALA A 90 -1.73 15.60 -8.87
N THR A 91 -0.60 14.89 -8.81
CA THR A 91 -0.51 13.52 -8.29
C THR A 91 -1.04 13.42 -6.86
N ASP A 92 -0.56 14.29 -5.97
CA ASP A 92 -0.99 14.33 -4.57
C ASP A 92 -2.51 14.61 -4.47
N GLY A 93 -3.02 15.53 -5.30
CA GLY A 93 -4.45 15.83 -5.37
C GLY A 93 -5.29 14.65 -5.84
N LEU A 94 -4.84 13.93 -6.87
CA LEU A 94 -5.51 12.73 -7.38
C LEU A 94 -5.61 11.66 -6.29
N VAL A 95 -4.53 11.41 -5.54
CA VAL A 95 -4.57 10.46 -4.42
C VAL A 95 -5.51 10.94 -3.33
N ASN A 96 -5.47 12.24 -2.97
CA ASN A 96 -6.26 12.79 -1.88
C ASN A 96 -7.78 12.70 -2.11
N VAL A 97 -8.23 12.62 -3.38
CA VAL A 97 -9.65 12.39 -3.71
C VAL A 97 -10.11 11.00 -3.23
N TYR A 98 -9.26 9.97 -3.36
CA TYR A 98 -9.60 8.58 -2.99
C TYR A 98 -9.16 8.22 -1.58
N LEU A 99 -8.16 8.92 -1.04
CA LEU A 99 -7.63 8.76 0.31
C LEU A 99 -7.58 10.13 1.01
N PRO A 100 -8.71 10.63 1.53
CA PRO A 100 -8.75 11.94 2.19
C PRO A 100 -7.77 12.03 3.35
N GLY A 101 -7.00 13.13 3.39
CA GLY A 101 -5.93 13.34 4.38
C GLY A 101 -4.55 12.84 3.94
N TYR A 102 -4.41 12.27 2.76
CA TYR A 102 -3.10 11.99 2.15
C TYR A 102 -2.26 13.27 2.03
N VAL A 103 -2.88 14.37 1.62
CA VAL A 103 -2.28 15.70 1.65
C VAL A 103 -2.88 16.50 2.79
N LYS A 104 -2.03 17.07 3.65
CA LYS A 104 -2.48 18.02 4.67
C LYS A 104 -2.80 19.36 3.99
N THR A 105 -4.07 19.65 3.80
CA THR A 105 -4.57 20.91 3.22
C THR A 105 -4.94 21.92 4.32
N GLY A 106 -5.02 23.20 3.98
CA GLY A 106 -5.44 24.28 4.90
C GLY A 106 -4.38 24.72 5.92
N LEU A 107 -4.83 25.23 7.07
CA LEU A 107 -3.97 25.78 8.16
C LEU A 107 -3.00 24.72 8.73
N SER A 108 -3.42 23.48 8.86
CA SER A 108 -2.58 22.38 9.35
C SER A 108 -1.43 22.06 8.39
N GLY A 109 -1.64 22.22 7.08
CA GLY A 109 -0.59 22.06 6.07
C GLY A 109 0.44 23.20 6.06
N ARG A 110 0.05 24.39 6.47
CA ARG A 110 0.97 25.55 6.58
C ARG A 110 1.90 25.44 7.78
N LEU A 111 1.42 24.95 8.91
CA LEU A 111 2.21 24.76 10.15
C LEU A 111 3.22 23.61 10.03
N SER A 112 2.90 22.55 9.28
CA SER A 112 3.82 21.42 9.10
C SER A 112 4.98 21.69 8.14
N ARG A 113 4.89 22.75 7.30
CA ARG A 113 5.97 23.13 6.35
C ARG A 113 7.13 23.89 6.98
N VAL A 114 6.95 24.45 8.18
CA VAL A 114 7.97 25.29 8.84
C VAL A 114 9.04 24.46 9.54
N GLY A 115 8.87 23.16 9.72
CA GLY A 115 9.79 22.29 10.46
C GLY A 115 10.18 20.94 9.81
N SER A 116 9.70 20.62 8.60
CA SER A 116 10.00 19.34 7.98
C SER A 116 11.00 19.51 6.82
N THR A 117 12.22 19.04 6.99
CA THR A 117 13.16 18.77 5.91
C THR A 117 12.51 17.82 4.89
N VAL A 118 12.83 18.00 3.61
CA VAL A 118 12.29 17.24 2.46
C VAL A 118 12.34 15.72 2.64
N THR A 119 13.23 15.21 3.47
CA THR A 119 13.40 13.80 3.82
C THR A 119 12.24 13.16 4.59
N SER A 120 11.46 13.93 5.39
CA SER A 120 10.35 13.36 6.17
C SER A 120 9.09 13.06 5.35
N LYS A 121 9.00 13.55 4.12
CA LYS A 121 7.87 13.28 3.21
C LYS A 121 7.93 11.89 2.55
N PHE A 122 9.05 11.18 2.65
CA PHE A 122 9.32 9.98 1.87
C PHE A 122 9.43 8.68 2.70
N THR A 123 9.27 8.74 4.01
CA THR A 123 9.54 7.59 4.88
C THR A 123 8.31 6.92 5.47
N ASP A 124 7.08 7.42 5.25
CA ASP A 124 5.98 6.99 6.10
C ASP A 124 4.69 6.57 5.36
N THR A 125 4.78 6.13 4.12
CA THR A 125 3.57 5.78 3.36
C THR A 125 3.46 4.31 2.98
N ASN A 126 4.33 3.46 3.50
CA ASN A 126 4.33 2.05 3.11
C ASN A 126 3.04 1.32 3.50
N ASP A 127 2.38 1.76 4.57
CA ASP A 127 1.12 1.16 5.03
C ASP A 127 -0.13 1.79 4.38
N GLN A 128 0.00 2.95 3.72
CA GLN A 128 -1.13 3.63 3.13
C GLN A 128 -1.49 3.02 1.77
N ALA A 129 -2.69 2.49 1.68
CA ALA A 129 -3.34 2.11 0.44
C ALA A 129 -4.85 2.23 0.61
N ILE A 130 -5.57 2.50 -0.47
CA ILE A 130 -7.04 2.47 -0.48
C ILE A 130 -7.53 1.05 -0.23
N ASP A 131 -8.73 0.94 0.29
CA ASP A 131 -9.39 -0.37 0.42
C ASP A 131 -9.60 -1.01 -0.95
N PRO A 132 -9.47 -2.36 -1.06
CA PRO A 132 -9.56 -3.07 -2.35
C PRO A 132 -10.87 -2.88 -3.12
N PHE A 133 -11.95 -2.47 -2.43
CA PHE A 133 -13.26 -2.21 -3.04
C PHE A 133 -13.44 -0.78 -3.55
N VAL A 134 -12.49 0.13 -3.30
CA VAL A 134 -12.53 1.50 -3.84
C VAL A 134 -12.19 1.47 -5.31
N GLN A 135 -13.12 1.90 -6.15
CA GLN A 135 -12.91 1.99 -7.60
C GLN A 135 -12.27 3.31 -7.97
N VAL A 136 -11.08 3.24 -8.54
CA VAL A 136 -10.37 4.42 -9.09
C VAL A 136 -10.68 4.56 -10.56
N ARG A 137 -10.95 5.78 -11.02
CA ARG A 137 -11.19 6.05 -12.43
C ARG A 137 -9.99 5.65 -13.29
N PRO A 138 -10.20 4.92 -14.41
CA PRO A 138 -9.10 4.45 -15.28
C PRO A 138 -8.20 5.57 -15.79
N GLU A 139 -8.75 6.75 -16.08
CA GLU A 139 -8.00 7.91 -16.57
C GLU A 139 -6.95 8.39 -15.56
N VAL A 140 -7.23 8.27 -14.26
CA VAL A 140 -6.29 8.59 -13.18
C VAL A 140 -5.11 7.63 -13.21
N ILE A 141 -5.38 6.32 -13.30
CA ILE A 141 -4.33 5.29 -13.34
C ILE A 141 -3.47 5.46 -14.61
N VAL A 142 -4.08 5.71 -15.76
CA VAL A 142 -3.36 5.95 -17.01
C VAL A 142 -2.48 7.21 -16.94
N ALA A 143 -2.98 8.31 -16.36
CA ALA A 143 -2.21 9.54 -16.21
C ALA A 143 -1.00 9.34 -15.29
N LEU A 144 -1.20 8.68 -14.15
CA LEU A 144 -0.12 8.37 -13.19
C LEU A 144 0.89 7.37 -13.78
N GLY A 145 0.44 6.37 -14.56
CA GLY A 145 1.33 5.43 -15.26
C GLY A 145 2.26 6.16 -16.23
N LYS A 146 1.71 7.02 -17.09
CA LYS A 146 2.50 7.87 -18.01
C LYS A 146 3.51 8.73 -17.24
N LEU A 147 3.09 9.30 -16.12
CA LEU A 147 3.93 10.16 -15.30
C LEU A 147 5.07 9.37 -14.63
N ALA A 148 4.81 8.18 -14.09
CA ALA A 148 5.83 7.30 -13.52
C ALA A 148 6.89 6.90 -14.54
N ARG A 149 6.49 6.64 -15.80
CA ARG A 149 7.39 6.28 -16.88
C ARG A 149 8.19 7.46 -17.43
N GLY A 150 7.60 8.65 -17.53
CA GLY A 150 8.17 9.77 -18.30
C GLY A 150 7.90 11.17 -17.74
N GLY A 151 7.73 11.35 -16.43
CA GLY A 151 7.51 12.66 -15.82
C GLY A 151 8.71 13.60 -15.94
N ALA A 152 8.46 14.90 -15.74
CA ALA A 152 9.41 16.00 -15.93
C ALA A 152 10.63 15.94 -14.99
N SER A 153 10.54 15.22 -13.89
CA SER A 153 11.67 14.96 -12.97
C SER A 153 11.58 13.57 -12.38
N LEU A 154 12.72 13.06 -11.88
CA LEU A 154 12.76 11.77 -11.15
C LEU A 154 11.88 11.80 -9.90
N ASP A 155 11.80 12.94 -9.21
CA ASP A 155 10.90 13.11 -8.06
C ASP A 155 9.41 13.03 -8.45
N ALA A 156 9.01 13.64 -9.57
CA ALA A 156 7.64 13.54 -10.06
C ALA A 156 7.30 12.10 -10.47
N ARG A 157 8.24 11.40 -11.12
CA ARG A 157 8.09 9.99 -11.50
C ARG A 157 7.98 9.08 -10.27
N ALA A 158 8.84 9.26 -9.26
CA ALA A 158 8.78 8.49 -8.01
C ALA A 158 7.49 8.77 -7.23
N ASN A 159 7.01 10.02 -7.20
CA ASN A 159 5.73 10.37 -6.57
C ASN A 159 4.54 9.69 -7.28
N ALA A 160 4.56 9.65 -8.61
CA ALA A 160 3.53 8.97 -9.40
C ALA A 160 3.56 7.44 -9.18
N ALA A 161 4.74 6.82 -9.11
CA ALA A 161 4.89 5.40 -8.79
C ALA A 161 4.29 5.10 -7.39
N ARG A 162 4.61 5.91 -6.38
CA ARG A 162 4.01 5.79 -5.05
C ARG A 162 2.49 5.92 -5.10
N ALA A 163 1.96 6.92 -5.81
CA ALA A 163 0.53 7.14 -5.96
C ALA A 163 -0.18 5.93 -6.57
N LEU A 164 0.42 5.29 -7.58
CA LEU A 164 -0.09 4.06 -8.18
C LEU A 164 -0.19 2.91 -7.17
N GLY A 165 0.80 2.78 -6.28
CA GLY A 165 0.76 1.81 -5.19
C GLY A 165 -0.37 2.10 -4.19
N VAL A 166 -0.52 3.36 -3.76
CA VAL A 166 -1.59 3.79 -2.85
C VAL A 166 -2.97 3.53 -3.46
N LEU A 167 -3.16 3.84 -4.74
CA LEU A 167 -4.40 3.67 -5.48
C LEU A 167 -4.60 2.25 -6.06
N ARG A 168 -3.68 1.31 -5.80
CA ARG A 168 -3.71 -0.07 -6.31
C ARG A 168 -3.91 -0.14 -7.83
N GLY A 169 -3.21 0.73 -8.57
CA GLY A 169 -3.36 0.95 -10.00
C GLY A 169 -2.84 -0.21 -10.86
N ARG A 170 -3.57 -1.33 -10.91
CA ARG A 170 -3.18 -2.57 -11.59
C ARG A 170 -2.83 -2.37 -13.07
N ASP A 171 -3.61 -1.55 -13.79
CA ASP A 171 -3.42 -1.33 -15.22
C ASP A 171 -2.10 -0.59 -15.55
N ALA A 172 -1.48 0.08 -14.54
CA ALA A 172 -0.19 0.74 -14.70
C ALA A 172 1.03 -0.13 -14.36
N ILE A 173 0.86 -1.44 -14.09
CA ILE A 173 2.00 -2.37 -13.86
C ILE A 173 3.03 -2.29 -15.01
N PRO A 174 2.65 -2.26 -16.31
CA PRO A 174 3.62 -2.09 -17.38
C PRO A 174 4.48 -0.83 -17.27
N ASP A 175 3.87 0.29 -16.85
CA ASP A 175 4.58 1.56 -16.67
C ASP A 175 5.53 1.52 -15.46
N LEU A 176 5.11 0.87 -14.36
CA LEU A 176 5.95 0.63 -13.18
C LEU A 176 7.14 -0.26 -13.51
N ILE A 177 6.95 -1.35 -14.28
CA ILE A 177 8.05 -2.21 -14.74
C ILE A 177 9.06 -1.43 -15.60
N GLU A 178 8.59 -0.51 -16.44
CA GLU A 178 9.49 0.35 -17.21
C GLU A 178 10.23 1.35 -16.30
N ALA A 179 9.55 1.91 -15.29
CA ALA A 179 10.18 2.78 -14.30
C ALA A 179 11.28 2.07 -13.48
N LEU A 180 11.17 0.76 -13.24
CA LEU A 180 12.19 -0.07 -12.59
C LEU A 180 13.50 -0.19 -13.39
N ARG A 181 13.51 0.16 -14.67
CA ARG A 181 14.73 0.22 -15.50
C ARG A 181 15.49 1.54 -15.35
N SER A 182 15.02 2.42 -14.49
CA SER A 182 15.73 3.64 -14.11
C SER A 182 17.05 3.30 -13.41
N LYS A 183 17.98 4.26 -13.39
CA LYS A 183 19.17 4.21 -12.54
C LYS A 183 19.00 5.03 -11.26
N ASP A 184 17.79 5.49 -10.99
CA ASP A 184 17.46 6.25 -9.79
C ASP A 184 16.87 5.32 -8.74
N ASP A 185 17.59 5.13 -7.64
CA ASP A 185 17.24 4.18 -6.58
C ASP A 185 15.90 4.50 -5.93
N LYS A 186 15.54 5.78 -5.83
CA LYS A 186 14.26 6.22 -5.26
C LYS A 186 13.09 5.83 -6.16
N LEU A 187 13.20 6.08 -7.46
CA LEU A 187 12.16 5.70 -8.41
C LEU A 187 12.00 4.17 -8.47
N MET A 188 13.12 3.42 -8.46
CA MET A 188 13.10 1.96 -8.44
C MET A 188 12.44 1.45 -7.17
N TYR A 189 12.82 1.97 -6.00
CA TYR A 189 12.24 1.60 -4.71
C TYR A 189 10.72 1.87 -4.66
N GLU A 190 10.29 3.09 -5.02
CA GLU A 190 8.86 3.44 -5.01
C GLU A 190 8.05 2.59 -6.01
N SER A 191 8.65 2.22 -7.14
CA SER A 191 8.01 1.35 -8.13
C SER A 191 7.88 -0.09 -7.61
N LEU A 192 8.89 -0.64 -6.91
CA LEU A 192 8.79 -1.96 -6.26
C LEU A 192 7.71 -1.97 -5.18
N VAL A 193 7.70 -0.98 -4.30
CA VAL A 193 6.66 -0.83 -3.27
C VAL A 193 5.27 -0.69 -3.89
N ALA A 194 5.15 0.02 -5.02
CA ALA A 194 3.88 0.13 -5.74
C ALA A 194 3.41 -1.23 -6.27
N VAL A 195 4.29 -1.99 -6.91
CA VAL A 195 4.00 -3.35 -7.39
C VAL A 195 3.59 -4.27 -6.24
N GLN A 196 4.25 -4.17 -5.09
CA GLN A 196 3.93 -4.91 -3.87
C GLN A 196 2.50 -4.57 -3.37
N LYS A 197 2.14 -3.29 -3.28
CA LYS A 197 0.81 -2.83 -2.84
C LYS A 197 -0.31 -3.21 -3.80
N ILE A 198 -0.02 -3.21 -5.11
CA ILE A 198 -0.96 -3.67 -6.14
C ILE A 198 -1.23 -5.17 -5.98
N GLY A 199 -0.19 -5.95 -5.66
CA GLY A 199 -0.31 -7.36 -5.32
C GLY A 199 -0.71 -8.26 -6.50
N ASP A 200 -0.36 -7.91 -7.73
CA ASP A 200 -0.62 -8.74 -8.90
C ASP A 200 0.51 -9.78 -9.11
N PRO A 201 0.24 -11.09 -8.95
CA PRO A 201 1.26 -12.12 -9.09
C PRO A 201 1.98 -12.11 -10.45
N SER A 202 1.31 -11.66 -11.51
CA SER A 202 1.89 -11.60 -12.86
C SER A 202 3.09 -10.65 -13.00
N ALA A 203 3.29 -9.77 -12.03
CA ALA A 203 4.44 -8.85 -12.00
C ALA A 203 5.73 -9.54 -11.54
N ALA A 204 5.68 -10.64 -10.75
CA ALA A 204 6.86 -11.26 -10.15
C ALA A 204 7.91 -11.71 -11.18
N PRO A 205 7.59 -12.45 -12.27
CA PRO A 205 8.59 -12.78 -13.28
C PRO A 205 9.18 -11.55 -13.97
N ARG A 206 8.41 -10.47 -14.07
CA ARG A 206 8.81 -9.24 -14.77
C ARG A 206 9.79 -8.36 -13.98
N ILE A 207 9.89 -8.54 -12.67
CA ILE A 207 10.86 -7.86 -11.80
C ILE A 207 12.09 -8.72 -11.49
N SER A 208 12.16 -9.95 -12.01
CA SER A 208 13.22 -10.92 -11.71
C SER A 208 14.64 -10.41 -12.02
N PHE A 209 14.80 -9.47 -12.95
CA PHE A 209 16.10 -8.88 -13.29
C PHE A 209 16.72 -8.08 -12.12
N LEU A 210 15.93 -7.67 -11.13
CA LEU A 210 16.38 -6.96 -9.92
C LEU A 210 16.81 -7.91 -8.79
N LEU A 211 16.51 -9.20 -8.87
CA LEU A 211 16.86 -10.17 -7.82
C LEU A 211 18.37 -10.37 -7.65
N ARG A 212 19.17 -9.89 -8.60
CA ARG A 212 20.63 -9.87 -8.55
C ARG A 212 21.19 -8.45 -8.73
N ASP A 213 20.43 -7.44 -8.40
CA ASP A 213 20.88 -6.05 -8.46
C ASP A 213 22.12 -5.84 -7.58
N LEU A 214 22.98 -4.91 -8.00
CA LEU A 214 24.23 -4.59 -7.26
C LEU A 214 23.94 -3.74 -6.03
N ASP A 215 22.87 -2.94 -6.05
CA ASP A 215 22.40 -2.23 -4.88
C ASP A 215 21.66 -3.19 -3.94
N GLU A 216 22.21 -3.39 -2.73
CA GLU A 216 21.66 -4.31 -1.73
C GLU A 216 20.19 -3.97 -1.38
N LYS A 217 19.88 -2.67 -1.29
CA LYS A 217 18.52 -2.24 -0.90
C LYS A 217 17.51 -2.58 -1.97
N ILE A 218 17.85 -2.34 -3.24
CA ILE A 218 16.99 -2.69 -4.38
C ILE A 218 16.85 -4.21 -4.48
N GLN A 219 17.95 -4.95 -4.33
CA GLN A 219 17.93 -6.42 -4.37
C GLN A 219 17.03 -7.01 -3.28
N VAL A 220 17.14 -6.54 -2.03
CA VAL A 220 16.31 -6.97 -0.91
C VAL A 220 14.84 -6.65 -1.16
N GLU A 221 14.52 -5.42 -1.56
CA GLU A 221 13.15 -5.00 -1.85
C GLU A 221 12.52 -5.81 -3.01
N ALA A 222 13.31 -6.12 -4.05
CA ALA A 222 12.85 -6.94 -5.16
C ALA A 222 12.56 -8.38 -4.72
N LEU A 223 13.39 -8.96 -3.85
CA LEU A 223 13.17 -10.28 -3.27
C LEU A 223 11.90 -10.31 -2.40
N GLU A 224 11.74 -9.33 -1.52
CA GLU A 224 10.55 -9.19 -0.67
C GLU A 224 9.28 -9.02 -1.51
N THR A 225 9.31 -8.15 -2.52
CA THR A 225 8.20 -7.97 -3.46
C THR A 225 7.85 -9.27 -4.18
N THR A 226 8.86 -9.98 -4.70
CA THR A 226 8.66 -11.25 -5.40
C THR A 226 8.04 -12.30 -4.50
N GLY A 227 8.49 -12.41 -3.26
CA GLY A 227 7.91 -13.31 -2.26
C GLY A 227 6.45 -12.98 -1.97
N LEU A 228 6.11 -11.70 -1.74
CA LEU A 228 4.76 -11.26 -1.44
C LEU A 228 3.77 -11.50 -2.60
N LEU A 229 4.26 -11.45 -3.84
CA LEU A 229 3.47 -11.78 -5.03
C LEU A 229 3.16 -13.28 -5.17
N ARG A 230 3.89 -14.16 -4.46
CA ARG A 230 3.63 -15.61 -4.37
C ARG A 230 3.51 -16.32 -5.71
N ASN A 231 4.21 -15.88 -6.73
CA ASN A 231 4.20 -16.51 -8.05
C ASN A 231 5.30 -17.56 -8.15
N GLN A 232 4.92 -18.84 -8.32
CA GLN A 232 5.87 -19.96 -8.39
C GLN A 232 6.82 -19.89 -9.61
N GLU A 233 6.44 -19.21 -10.68
CA GLU A 233 7.32 -19.02 -11.85
C GLU A 233 8.60 -18.24 -11.50
N ALA A 234 8.60 -17.46 -10.41
CA ALA A 234 9.76 -16.73 -9.95
C ALA A 234 10.70 -17.53 -9.03
N ALA A 235 10.29 -18.71 -8.55
CA ALA A 235 11.08 -19.51 -7.60
C ALA A 235 12.49 -19.84 -8.10
N PRO A 236 12.73 -20.24 -9.37
CA PRO A 236 14.07 -20.53 -9.86
C PRO A 236 15.03 -19.34 -9.75
N GLN A 237 14.54 -18.12 -10.05
CA GLN A 237 15.34 -16.90 -9.98
C GLN A 237 15.65 -16.51 -8.53
N VAL A 238 14.71 -16.75 -7.60
CA VAL A 238 14.94 -16.52 -6.17
C VAL A 238 15.94 -17.53 -5.60
N ARG A 239 15.89 -18.82 -6.01
CA ARG A 239 16.93 -19.83 -5.66
C ARG A 239 18.30 -19.40 -6.14
N ASP A 240 18.38 -18.89 -7.37
CA ASP A 240 19.65 -18.37 -7.92
C ASP A 240 20.16 -17.18 -7.09
N ALA A 241 19.28 -16.25 -6.73
CA ALA A 241 19.64 -15.11 -5.84
C ALA A 241 20.10 -15.59 -4.45
N LEU A 242 19.46 -16.61 -3.87
CA LEU A 242 19.86 -17.19 -2.59
C LEU A 242 21.27 -17.80 -2.66
N SER A 243 21.55 -18.58 -3.73
CA SER A 243 22.84 -19.25 -3.91
C SER A 243 24.00 -18.26 -4.12
N HIS A 244 23.73 -17.07 -4.63
CA HIS A 244 24.70 -16.01 -4.88
C HIS A 244 24.64 -14.85 -3.87
N ALA A 245 23.89 -15.03 -2.78
CA ALA A 245 23.73 -13.98 -1.77
C ALA A 245 25.08 -13.58 -1.15
N ARG A 246 25.46 -12.30 -1.32
CA ARG A 246 26.74 -11.76 -0.81
C ARG A 246 26.64 -11.28 0.62
N THR A 247 25.46 -10.96 1.09
CA THR A 247 25.22 -10.43 2.44
C THR A 247 24.14 -11.23 3.15
N ILE A 248 24.14 -11.14 4.48
CA ILE A 248 23.11 -11.81 5.30
C ILE A 248 21.71 -11.25 5.03
N LYS A 249 21.60 -9.96 4.68
CA LYS A 249 20.29 -9.34 4.38
C LYS A 249 19.67 -9.94 3.12
N VAL A 250 20.46 -10.07 2.05
CA VAL A 250 20.02 -10.70 0.80
C VAL A 250 19.65 -12.15 1.04
N ARG A 251 20.46 -12.89 1.83
CA ARG A 251 20.17 -14.30 2.15
C ARG A 251 18.85 -14.45 2.90
N ARG A 252 18.58 -13.58 3.89
CA ARG A 252 17.32 -13.54 4.64
C ARG A 252 16.13 -13.26 3.73
N ALA A 253 16.23 -12.20 2.90
CA ALA A 253 15.17 -11.82 1.97
C ALA A 253 14.88 -12.92 0.94
N ALA A 254 15.91 -13.55 0.38
CA ALA A 254 15.75 -14.62 -0.59
C ALA A 254 15.08 -15.87 0.03
N LEU A 255 15.51 -16.28 1.23
CA LEU A 255 14.88 -17.43 1.90
C LEU A 255 13.44 -17.13 2.32
N ALA A 256 13.17 -15.91 2.82
CA ALA A 256 11.81 -15.47 3.12
C ALA A 256 10.92 -15.44 1.87
N ALA A 257 11.45 -14.97 0.74
CA ALA A 257 10.74 -14.97 -0.54
C ALA A 257 10.39 -16.41 -1.00
N LEU A 258 11.33 -17.35 -0.91
CA LEU A 258 11.03 -18.77 -1.18
C LEU A 258 9.95 -19.30 -0.25
N GLY A 259 10.02 -18.96 1.05
CA GLY A 259 9.02 -19.36 2.02
C GLY A 259 7.63 -18.77 1.73
N MET A 260 7.55 -17.57 1.16
CA MET A 260 6.27 -16.96 0.73
C MET A 260 5.72 -17.57 -0.55
N ILE A 261 6.60 -17.90 -1.52
CA ILE A 261 6.25 -18.56 -2.79
C ILE A 261 5.77 -19.98 -2.54
N ALA A 262 6.38 -20.68 -1.57
CA ALA A 262 6.04 -22.04 -1.14
C ALA A 262 6.07 -23.06 -2.29
N ASP A 263 7.14 -23.07 -3.09
CA ASP A 263 7.37 -24.11 -4.10
C ASP A 263 7.79 -25.41 -3.39
N PRO A 264 7.10 -26.56 -3.60
CA PRO A 264 7.49 -27.84 -3.00
C PRO A 264 8.94 -28.26 -3.25
N ALA A 265 9.55 -27.82 -4.35
CA ALA A 265 10.95 -28.09 -4.68
C ALA A 265 11.93 -27.45 -3.66
N ASP A 266 11.48 -26.48 -2.84
CA ASP A 266 12.32 -25.79 -1.86
C ASP A 266 12.33 -26.46 -0.48
N HIS A 267 11.60 -27.56 -0.28
CA HIS A 267 11.50 -28.25 1.01
C HIS A 267 12.87 -28.53 1.65
N ALA A 268 13.81 -29.12 0.87
CA ALA A 268 15.15 -29.42 1.37
C ALA A 268 15.94 -28.16 1.80
N ILE A 269 15.72 -27.04 1.11
CA ILE A 269 16.33 -25.74 1.46
C ILE A 269 15.85 -25.31 2.84
N PHE A 270 14.54 -25.40 3.12
CA PHE A 270 14.00 -25.03 4.43
C PHE A 270 14.51 -25.94 5.55
N ILE A 271 14.51 -27.26 5.35
CA ILE A 271 15.07 -28.21 6.34
C ILE A 271 16.51 -27.86 6.72
N GLN A 272 17.37 -27.59 5.72
CA GLN A 272 18.77 -27.25 5.96
C GLN A 272 18.94 -25.94 6.77
N ASN A 273 18.03 -24.99 6.62
CA ASN A 273 18.15 -23.68 7.23
C ASN A 273 17.47 -23.58 8.62
N LEU A 274 16.78 -24.64 9.12
CA LEU A 274 16.17 -24.64 10.46
C LEU A 274 17.18 -24.55 11.61
N SER A 275 18.44 -24.97 11.39
CA SER A 275 19.51 -24.98 12.40
C SER A 275 20.54 -23.87 12.22
N GLU A 276 20.28 -22.91 11.32
CA GLU A 276 21.20 -21.78 11.06
C GLU A 276 21.36 -20.89 12.31
N LYS A 277 22.53 -20.24 12.43
CA LYS A 277 22.81 -19.34 13.56
C LYS A 277 21.91 -18.10 13.58
N ASP A 278 21.51 -17.65 12.40
CA ASP A 278 20.73 -16.43 12.23
C ASP A 278 19.23 -16.67 12.48
N ASP A 279 18.67 -15.92 13.40
CA ASP A 279 17.28 -16.05 13.83
C ASP A 279 16.27 -15.86 12.69
N LEU A 280 16.52 -14.91 11.78
CA LEU A 280 15.61 -14.63 10.67
C LEU A 280 15.70 -15.67 9.57
N ILE A 281 16.85 -16.31 9.41
CA ILE A 281 17.01 -17.47 8.51
C ILE A 281 16.20 -18.65 9.05
N ARG A 282 16.32 -18.97 10.34
CA ARG A 282 15.51 -20.04 10.96
C ARG A 282 14.01 -19.75 10.89
N ALA A 283 13.63 -18.50 11.15
CA ALA A 283 12.25 -18.04 11.04
C ALA A 283 11.69 -18.27 9.62
N ALA A 284 12.38 -17.81 8.60
CA ALA A 284 11.97 -17.97 7.20
C ALA A 284 11.88 -19.45 6.78
N ALA A 285 12.80 -20.30 7.27
CA ALA A 285 12.77 -21.74 7.03
C ALA A 285 11.52 -22.40 7.63
N ALA A 286 11.20 -22.09 8.90
CA ALA A 286 10.00 -22.61 9.55
C ALA A 286 8.71 -22.14 8.82
N GLU A 287 8.65 -20.88 8.43
CA GLU A 287 7.53 -20.34 7.67
C GLU A 287 7.33 -21.04 6.32
N GLY A 288 8.44 -21.31 5.62
CA GLY A 288 8.42 -22.06 4.35
C GLY A 288 7.81 -23.46 4.54
N LEU A 289 8.25 -24.20 5.55
CA LEU A 289 7.70 -25.54 5.88
C LEU A 289 6.21 -25.47 6.22
N GLY A 290 5.79 -24.45 7.02
CA GLY A 290 4.39 -24.25 7.34
C GLY A 290 3.53 -24.03 6.09
N ARG A 291 4.01 -23.22 5.13
CA ARG A 291 3.27 -22.93 3.89
C ARG A 291 3.28 -24.10 2.90
N LEU A 292 4.30 -24.96 2.94
CA LEU A 292 4.30 -26.21 2.17
C LEU A 292 3.25 -27.23 2.63
N LYS A 293 2.77 -27.09 3.89
CA LYS A 293 1.69 -27.91 4.47
C LYS A 293 1.96 -29.43 4.42
N ASN A 294 3.23 -29.85 4.51
CA ASN A 294 3.56 -31.27 4.65
C ASN A 294 3.45 -31.69 6.11
N PRO A 295 2.46 -32.53 6.53
CA PRO A 295 2.25 -32.86 7.93
C PRO A 295 3.45 -33.55 8.61
N ALA A 296 4.32 -34.22 7.84
CA ALA A 296 5.54 -34.87 8.35
C ALA A 296 6.52 -33.85 8.97
N ASP A 297 6.49 -32.60 8.52
CA ASP A 297 7.39 -31.53 9.00
C ASP A 297 7.07 -31.06 10.42
N ARG A 298 5.91 -31.46 10.95
CA ARG A 298 5.55 -31.19 12.35
C ARG A 298 6.63 -31.69 13.31
N ALA A 299 7.20 -32.87 13.06
CA ALA A 299 8.23 -33.44 13.91
C ALA A 299 9.53 -32.64 13.97
N VAL A 300 9.89 -31.94 12.87
CA VAL A 300 11.11 -31.12 12.83
C VAL A 300 10.88 -29.68 13.29
N VAL A 301 9.65 -29.18 13.21
CA VAL A 301 9.30 -27.81 13.66
C VAL A 301 8.98 -27.76 15.16
N SER A 302 8.37 -28.80 15.76
CA SER A 302 7.97 -28.82 17.17
C SER A 302 9.13 -28.55 18.15
N PRO A 303 10.35 -29.14 17.99
CA PRO A 303 11.48 -28.80 18.84
C PRO A 303 11.88 -27.32 18.76
N MET A 304 11.75 -26.70 17.61
CA MET A 304 12.02 -25.27 17.43
C MET A 304 11.03 -24.42 18.24
N PHE A 305 9.74 -24.70 18.16
CA PHE A 305 8.73 -23.99 18.95
C PHE A 305 9.00 -24.10 20.47
N THR A 306 9.42 -25.27 20.93
CA THR A 306 9.65 -25.55 22.35
C THR A 306 10.94 -24.93 22.88
N ASN A 307 12.04 -24.98 22.12
CA ASN A 307 13.39 -24.68 22.61
C ASN A 307 13.89 -23.30 22.17
N GLU A 308 13.27 -22.70 21.15
CA GLU A 308 13.75 -21.42 20.61
C GLU A 308 13.53 -20.28 21.61
N ARG A 309 14.59 -19.47 21.79
CA ARG A 309 14.58 -18.29 22.65
C ARG A 309 14.29 -17.00 21.90
N GLY A 310 14.62 -16.96 20.62
CA GLY A 310 14.36 -15.82 19.73
C GLY A 310 12.86 -15.67 19.48
N MET A 311 12.36 -14.44 19.58
CA MET A 311 10.94 -14.13 19.34
C MET A 311 10.50 -14.52 17.93
N ASN A 312 11.20 -14.05 16.91
CA ASN A 312 10.84 -14.27 15.52
C ASN A 312 10.82 -15.77 15.16
N PRO A 313 11.89 -16.54 15.38
CA PRO A 313 11.88 -17.95 15.00
C PRO A 313 10.84 -18.75 15.80
N ARG A 314 10.53 -18.39 17.06
CA ARG A 314 9.50 -19.07 17.83
C ARG A 314 8.08 -18.75 17.33
N LEU A 315 7.79 -17.48 16.96
CA LEU A 315 6.51 -17.12 16.33
C LEU A 315 6.35 -17.79 14.94
N SER A 316 7.42 -17.88 14.15
CA SER A 316 7.41 -18.56 12.86
C SER A 316 7.21 -20.08 13.01
N ALA A 317 7.81 -20.69 14.03
CA ALA A 317 7.56 -22.10 14.36
C ALA A 317 6.10 -22.33 14.80
N ALA A 318 5.52 -21.41 15.60
CA ALA A 318 4.11 -21.48 15.98
C ALA A 318 3.20 -21.36 14.76
N PHE A 319 3.48 -20.39 13.85
CA PHE A 319 2.78 -20.27 12.58
C PHE A 319 2.84 -21.56 11.76
N ALA A 320 4.04 -22.16 11.64
CA ALA A 320 4.23 -23.39 10.89
C ALA A 320 3.42 -24.55 11.50
N LEU A 321 3.47 -24.75 12.82
CA LEU A 321 2.72 -25.81 13.49
C LEU A 321 1.21 -25.67 13.30
N VAL A 322 0.67 -24.45 13.41
CA VAL A 322 -0.76 -24.20 13.14
C VAL A 322 -1.09 -24.49 11.66
N SER A 323 -0.24 -24.06 10.72
CA SER A 323 -0.40 -24.36 9.27
C SER A 323 -0.35 -25.86 8.99
N LEU A 324 0.41 -26.63 9.78
CA LEU A 324 0.53 -28.09 9.71
C LEU A 324 -0.60 -28.82 10.45
N GLY A 325 -1.62 -28.08 10.93
CA GLY A 325 -2.82 -28.64 11.55
C GLY A 325 -2.74 -28.84 13.06
N GLU A 326 -1.79 -28.25 13.77
CA GLU A 326 -1.77 -28.25 15.23
C GLU A 326 -2.67 -27.15 15.78
N LEU A 327 -3.96 -27.46 15.92
CA LEU A 327 -5.00 -26.51 16.33
C LEU A 327 -5.29 -26.57 17.84
N ASN A 328 -4.31 -27.01 18.63
CA ASN A 328 -4.45 -27.04 20.07
C ASN A 328 -4.59 -25.61 20.62
N THR A 329 -5.70 -25.33 21.31
CA THR A 329 -6.03 -24.06 21.95
C THR A 329 -5.57 -23.98 23.40
N ASP A 330 -4.79 -24.95 23.86
CA ASP A 330 -4.23 -24.94 25.20
C ASP A 330 -3.33 -23.73 25.44
N ARG A 331 -3.21 -23.32 26.69
CA ARG A 331 -2.44 -22.15 27.14
C ARG A 331 -1.03 -22.06 26.54
N TYR A 332 -0.41 -23.20 26.25
CA TYR A 332 0.94 -23.32 25.74
C TYR A 332 0.97 -23.75 24.26
N GLY A 333 -0.18 -23.90 23.63
CA GLY A 333 -0.30 -24.30 22.23
C GLY A 333 0.19 -23.21 21.27
N PRO A 334 0.56 -23.59 20.04
CA PRO A 334 1.12 -22.66 19.06
C PRO A 334 0.13 -21.56 18.63
N LEU A 335 -1.17 -21.86 18.52
CA LEU A 335 -2.18 -20.85 18.20
C LEU A 335 -2.31 -19.82 19.32
N GLN A 336 -2.40 -20.28 20.59
CA GLN A 336 -2.45 -19.37 21.74
C GLN A 336 -1.18 -18.53 21.85
N TYR A 337 -0.02 -19.07 21.49
CA TYR A 337 1.23 -18.31 21.49
C TYR A 337 1.21 -17.16 20.47
N LEU A 338 0.64 -17.37 19.28
CA LEU A 338 0.42 -16.33 18.30
C LEU A 338 -0.56 -15.25 18.80
N LEU A 339 -1.67 -15.66 19.44
CA LEU A 339 -2.63 -14.72 20.03
C LEU A 339 -1.98 -13.88 21.14
N ASN A 340 -1.21 -14.49 22.03
CA ASN A 340 -0.48 -13.78 23.07
C ASN A 340 0.48 -12.73 22.48
N GLY A 341 1.03 -12.98 21.30
CA GLY A 341 1.84 -12.03 20.55
C GLY A 341 1.11 -10.74 20.19
N LEU A 342 -0.21 -10.74 20.11
CA LEU A 342 -1.02 -9.55 19.82
C LEU A 342 -1.02 -8.54 20.98
N ASN A 343 -0.77 -8.97 22.21
CA ASN A 343 -0.71 -8.10 23.40
C ASN A 343 0.55 -7.24 23.47
N GLN A 344 1.60 -7.59 22.73
CA GLN A 344 2.87 -6.88 22.75
C GLN A 344 3.12 -6.15 21.43
N ARG A 345 3.31 -4.83 21.49
CA ARG A 345 3.50 -4.00 20.29
C ARG A 345 4.64 -4.50 19.38
N SER A 346 5.76 -4.96 19.95
CA SER A 346 6.90 -5.48 19.20
C SER A 346 6.64 -6.84 18.53
N TRP A 347 5.75 -7.67 19.08
CA TRP A 347 5.41 -8.99 18.55
C TRP A 347 4.24 -8.93 17.58
N ARG A 348 3.34 -7.97 17.79
CA ARG A 348 2.13 -7.76 16.97
C ARG A 348 2.44 -7.64 15.49
N GLY A 349 3.56 -6.94 15.14
CA GLY A 349 4.02 -6.80 13.77
C GLY A 349 4.32 -8.12 13.05
N VAL A 350 4.64 -9.18 13.79
CA VAL A 350 4.89 -10.53 13.27
C VAL A 350 3.66 -11.42 13.43
N ALA A 351 3.03 -11.41 14.60
CA ALA A 351 1.91 -12.30 14.92
C ALA A 351 0.64 -11.98 14.11
N SER A 352 0.32 -10.68 13.91
CA SER A 352 -0.90 -10.28 13.20
C SER A 352 -0.89 -10.71 11.71
N PRO A 353 0.17 -10.52 10.91
CA PRO A 353 0.25 -11.07 9.56
C PRO A 353 0.08 -12.59 9.51
N PHE A 354 0.68 -13.34 10.43
CA PHE A 354 0.50 -14.78 10.50
C PHE A 354 -0.95 -15.17 10.75
N LEU A 355 -1.60 -14.53 11.73
CA LEU A 355 -3.01 -14.79 12.02
C LEU A 355 -3.93 -14.40 10.86
N ILE A 356 -3.62 -13.33 10.11
CA ILE A 356 -4.35 -12.95 8.90
C ILE A 356 -4.21 -14.04 7.82
N GLU A 357 -3.01 -14.62 7.67
CA GLU A 357 -2.79 -15.71 6.72
C GLU A 357 -3.53 -16.98 7.15
N LEU A 358 -3.37 -17.40 8.39
CA LEU A 358 -3.96 -18.59 9.00
C LEU A 358 -5.50 -18.54 9.00
N ALA A 359 -6.08 -17.39 9.31
CA ALA A 359 -7.54 -17.22 9.38
C ALA A 359 -8.24 -17.30 8.01
N ARG A 360 -7.53 -17.47 6.91
CA ARG A 360 -8.12 -17.83 5.60
C ARG A 360 -8.66 -19.25 5.60
N GLU A 361 -8.17 -20.11 6.50
CA GLU A 361 -8.60 -21.49 6.64
C GLU A 361 -9.72 -21.62 7.67
N GLU A 362 -10.82 -22.26 7.29
CA GLU A 362 -12.00 -22.39 8.14
C GLU A 362 -11.69 -23.07 9.49
N PRO A 363 -10.96 -24.20 9.58
CA PRO A 363 -10.69 -24.84 10.85
C PRO A 363 -9.95 -23.92 11.87
N ILE A 364 -9.06 -23.07 11.34
CA ILE A 364 -8.31 -22.11 12.17
C ILE A 364 -9.24 -20.98 12.63
N ARG A 365 -10.14 -20.48 11.76
CA ARG A 365 -11.15 -19.48 12.15
C ARG A 365 -12.06 -20.01 13.24
N GLN A 366 -12.52 -21.26 13.16
CA GLN A 366 -13.34 -21.88 14.21
C GLN A 366 -12.61 -21.92 15.55
N SER A 367 -11.32 -22.26 15.55
CA SER A 367 -10.50 -22.21 16.75
C SER A 367 -10.39 -20.76 17.29
N ILE A 368 -10.20 -19.77 16.44
CA ILE A 368 -10.16 -18.34 16.83
C ILE A 368 -11.50 -17.92 17.45
N TYR A 369 -12.65 -18.30 16.87
CA TYR A 369 -13.97 -17.96 17.44
C TYR A 369 -14.15 -18.53 18.85
N ALA A 370 -13.74 -19.78 19.08
CA ALA A 370 -13.81 -20.41 20.39
C ALA A 370 -12.97 -19.66 21.46
N MET A 371 -11.87 -19.01 21.04
CA MET A 371 -10.96 -18.30 21.95
C MET A 371 -11.42 -16.85 22.24
N LEU A 372 -12.30 -16.26 21.47
CA LEU A 372 -12.72 -14.85 21.62
C LEU A 372 -13.31 -14.54 23.00
N GLY A 373 -14.02 -15.48 23.61
CA GLY A 373 -14.64 -15.30 24.94
C GLY A 373 -13.64 -15.08 26.06
N MET A 374 -12.42 -15.62 25.93
CA MET A 374 -11.35 -15.51 26.91
C MET A 374 -10.24 -14.53 26.49
N ALA A 375 -10.36 -13.94 25.30
CA ALA A 375 -9.36 -13.05 24.76
C ALA A 375 -9.28 -11.74 25.55
N THR A 376 -8.06 -11.22 25.69
CA THR A 376 -7.81 -9.90 26.29
C THR A 376 -8.37 -8.79 25.41
N LYS A 377 -8.45 -7.56 25.94
CA LYS A 377 -8.85 -6.37 25.15
C LYS A 377 -8.04 -6.23 23.87
N ASP A 378 -6.71 -6.27 23.98
CA ASP A 378 -5.81 -6.11 22.82
C ASP A 378 -5.99 -7.24 21.79
N GLU A 379 -6.13 -8.48 22.26
CA GLU A 379 -6.42 -9.62 21.40
C GLU A 379 -7.75 -9.44 20.66
N LYS A 380 -8.83 -9.06 21.34
CA LYS A 380 -10.13 -8.82 20.71
C LYS A 380 -10.06 -7.75 19.63
N ILE A 381 -9.38 -6.62 19.88
CA ILE A 381 -9.16 -5.56 18.90
C ILE A 381 -8.41 -6.11 17.67
N GLN A 382 -7.30 -6.81 17.89
CA GLN A 382 -6.48 -7.31 16.79
C GLN A 382 -7.16 -8.47 16.05
N LEU A 383 -7.89 -9.35 16.72
CA LEU A 383 -8.67 -10.40 16.08
C LEU A 383 -9.84 -9.85 15.26
N SER A 384 -10.46 -8.74 15.68
CA SER A 384 -11.42 -8.04 14.83
C SER A 384 -10.80 -7.64 13.48
N ILE A 385 -9.58 -7.09 13.51
CA ILE A 385 -8.83 -6.72 12.30
C ILE A 385 -8.48 -7.97 11.47
N VAL A 386 -8.02 -9.04 12.10
CA VAL A 386 -7.72 -10.32 11.42
C VAL A 386 -8.95 -10.84 10.70
N LEU A 387 -10.09 -10.94 11.40
CA LEU A 387 -11.34 -11.44 10.82
C LEU A 387 -11.90 -10.52 9.74
N SER A 388 -11.71 -9.21 9.83
CA SER A 388 -12.11 -8.28 8.77
C SER A 388 -11.33 -8.48 7.47
N ARG A 389 -10.06 -8.91 7.57
CA ARG A 389 -9.16 -9.09 6.42
C ARG A 389 -9.23 -10.50 5.80
N SER A 390 -9.48 -11.52 6.62
CA SER A 390 -9.37 -12.93 6.22
C SER A 390 -10.62 -13.75 6.47
N GLY A 391 -11.60 -13.22 7.20
CA GLY A 391 -12.89 -13.88 7.46
C GLY A 391 -13.79 -13.96 6.22
N ASP A 392 -14.87 -14.68 6.37
CA ASP A 392 -15.95 -14.85 5.41
C ASP A 392 -17.31 -14.53 6.08
N ARG A 393 -18.42 -15.00 5.48
CA ARG A 393 -19.77 -14.79 6.04
C ARG A 393 -19.92 -15.37 7.45
N ASP A 394 -19.26 -16.48 7.75
CA ASP A 394 -19.30 -17.13 9.06
C ASP A 394 -18.57 -16.35 10.16
N SER A 395 -17.75 -15.37 9.76
CA SER A 395 -17.09 -14.44 10.69
C SER A 395 -18.01 -13.28 11.14
N LEU A 396 -19.14 -13.06 10.47
CA LEU A 396 -20.06 -11.96 10.80
C LEU A 396 -20.59 -12.03 12.23
N PRO A 397 -21.10 -13.18 12.75
CA PRO A 397 -21.60 -13.27 14.10
C PRO A 397 -20.53 -12.94 15.17
N ALA A 398 -19.28 -13.37 14.94
CA ALA A 398 -18.17 -13.06 15.84
C ALA A 398 -17.89 -11.56 15.91
N LEU A 399 -17.85 -10.88 14.75
CA LEU A 399 -17.67 -9.42 14.70
C LEU A 399 -18.89 -8.65 15.21
N GLU A 400 -20.10 -9.15 15.03
CA GLU A 400 -21.32 -8.57 15.63
C GLU A 400 -21.29 -8.65 17.15
N THR A 401 -20.76 -9.74 17.72
CA THR A 401 -20.55 -9.87 19.15
C THR A 401 -19.51 -8.85 19.64
N LEU A 402 -18.37 -8.75 18.96
CA LEU A 402 -17.32 -7.79 19.32
C LEU A 402 -17.78 -6.33 19.15
N SER A 403 -18.68 -6.05 18.21
CA SER A 403 -19.25 -4.69 18.02
C SER A 403 -20.15 -4.26 19.20
N LYS A 404 -20.53 -5.17 20.07
CA LYS A 404 -21.34 -4.95 21.27
C LYS A 404 -20.56 -5.22 22.57
N ASP A 405 -19.23 -5.37 22.48
CA ASP A 405 -18.40 -5.60 23.65
C ASP A 405 -18.55 -4.45 24.65
N PRO A 406 -18.56 -4.72 25.97
CA PRO A 406 -18.66 -3.68 26.99
C PRO A 406 -17.48 -2.70 27.00
N ASP A 407 -16.31 -3.09 26.48
CA ASP A 407 -15.17 -2.18 26.28
C ASP A 407 -15.38 -1.34 25.00
N ALA A 408 -15.37 -0.02 25.16
CA ALA A 408 -15.66 0.92 24.08
C ALA A 408 -14.67 0.85 22.90
N ASP A 409 -13.38 0.54 23.16
CA ASP A 409 -12.37 0.43 22.09
C ASP A 409 -12.57 -0.87 21.30
N VAL A 410 -12.91 -1.97 21.97
CA VAL A 410 -13.25 -3.24 21.32
C VAL A 410 -14.50 -3.07 20.47
N ALA A 411 -15.55 -2.46 21.03
CA ALA A 411 -16.80 -2.22 20.30
C ALA A 411 -16.56 -1.34 19.05
N ALA A 412 -15.79 -0.25 19.18
CA ALA A 412 -15.45 0.64 18.08
C ALA A 412 -14.70 -0.09 16.96
N GLU A 413 -13.71 -0.93 17.31
CA GLU A 413 -12.99 -1.74 16.32
C GLU A 413 -13.89 -2.82 15.72
N GLY A 414 -14.72 -3.48 16.54
CA GLY A 414 -15.71 -4.46 16.07
C GLY A 414 -16.65 -3.87 15.01
N ILE A 415 -17.17 -2.64 15.22
CA ILE A 415 -18.02 -1.94 14.24
C ILE A 415 -17.25 -1.65 12.96
N ARG A 416 -16.01 -1.17 13.06
CA ARG A 416 -15.14 -0.86 11.89
C ARG A 416 -14.85 -2.13 11.10
N SER A 417 -14.43 -3.18 11.77
CA SER A 417 -14.09 -4.48 11.20
C SER A 417 -15.30 -5.16 10.54
N LEU A 418 -16.48 -5.08 11.18
CA LEU A 418 -17.74 -5.59 10.63
C LEU A 418 -18.12 -4.87 9.32
N ARG A 419 -17.97 -3.55 9.27
CA ARG A 419 -18.19 -2.75 8.05
C ARG A 419 -17.22 -3.15 6.93
N THR A 420 -15.93 -3.29 7.27
CA THR A 420 -14.88 -3.71 6.33
C THR A 420 -15.15 -5.10 5.77
N LEU A 421 -15.52 -6.07 6.62
CA LEU A 421 -15.84 -7.42 6.16
C LEU A 421 -17.07 -7.42 5.24
N ARG A 422 -18.16 -6.74 5.62
CA ARG A 422 -19.38 -6.63 4.79
C ARG A 422 -19.12 -6.01 3.42
N ALA A 423 -18.26 -5.00 3.36
CA ALA A 423 -17.88 -4.35 2.09
C ALA A 423 -17.04 -5.27 1.17
N ARG A 424 -16.37 -6.28 1.74
CA ARG A 424 -15.52 -7.23 1.00
C ARG A 424 -16.29 -8.49 0.56
N LEU A 425 -17.39 -8.81 1.25
CA LEU A 425 -18.21 -9.95 0.88
C LEU A 425 -19.07 -9.64 -0.33
N PRO A 426 -19.25 -10.63 -1.27
CA PRO A 426 -20.12 -10.49 -2.44
C PRO A 426 -21.60 -10.45 -2.06
#